data_b9843324b4478ea7b42b796fe6fe273e
#
_entry.id   b9843324b4478ea7b42b796fe6fe273e
#
_cell.length_a   1.000
_cell.length_b   1.000
_cell.length_c   1.000
_cell.angle_alpha   90.00
_cell.angle_beta   90.00
_cell.angle_gamma   90.00
#
_symmetry.space_group_name_H-M   'P 1'
#
loop_
_entity.id
_entity.type
_entity.pdbx_description
1 polymer ?
#
loop_
_entity_poly.entity_id
_entity_poly.type
_entity_poly.pdbx_seq_one_letter_code
_entity_poly.pdbx_strand_id
1 'polypeptide(L)'
;MAGRRENQAPLPVLAAATVVELQGRLLGWYSANGRDLPWRHTRDPYAVLVSEIMLQQTQVSRVVPKYHAWLQAYPRLEDLAAAPLDAVLRSWQGLGYNTRARRLRDCAAAAVRTASGSDAALPRSLPELLRLPGLGPYTARALLVFAHDQDVAAVDTNVRRVLTHELGLSHDLGATDLQALAEAVLPWGRSRDWHIALMDYGALVLTARASGVPWRRREGTPLVRAVSTSAP
;
A
#
# COMPACT_ATOMS: atom_id res chain seq x y z
N MET A 1 -3.99 -10.72 -34.98
CA MET A 1 -5.34 -11.14 -34.53
C MET A 1 -5.74 -10.28 -33.35
N ALA A 2 -6.64 -9.31 -33.57
CA ALA A 2 -7.16 -8.44 -32.53
C ALA A 2 -8.24 -9.21 -31.77
N GLY A 3 -7.90 -9.66 -30.55
CA GLY A 3 -8.85 -10.28 -29.63
C GLY A 3 -9.89 -9.25 -29.20
N ARG A 4 -11.14 -9.54 -29.48
CA ARG A 4 -12.34 -8.78 -29.17
C ARG A 4 -12.34 -8.36 -27.70
N ARG A 5 -12.42 -7.06 -27.44
CA ARG A 5 -12.96 -6.52 -26.20
C ARG A 5 -14.49 -6.68 -26.27
N GLU A 6 -14.96 -7.88 -25.91
CA GLU A 6 -16.38 -8.12 -25.80
C GLU A 6 -16.89 -7.54 -24.47
N ASN A 7 -17.78 -6.56 -24.59
CA ASN A 7 -18.91 -6.25 -23.70
C ASN A 7 -18.59 -5.99 -22.22
N GLN A 8 -17.64 -5.13 -21.90
CA GLN A 8 -17.65 -4.55 -20.55
C GLN A 8 -18.66 -3.40 -20.52
N ALA A 9 -19.65 -3.51 -19.63
CA ALA A 9 -20.56 -2.42 -19.36
C ALA A 9 -19.75 -1.17 -18.95
N PRO A 10 -20.12 0.02 -19.39
CA PRO A 10 -19.42 1.25 -19.01
C PRO A 10 -19.37 1.35 -17.47
N LEU A 11 -18.27 1.90 -16.93
CA LEU A 11 -18.17 2.18 -15.49
C LEU A 11 -19.39 3.03 -15.06
N PRO A 12 -20.01 2.69 -13.92
CA PRO A 12 -21.12 3.47 -13.43
C PRO A 12 -20.65 4.91 -13.13
N VAL A 13 -21.41 5.88 -13.58
CA VAL A 13 -21.23 7.28 -13.17
C VAL A 13 -21.68 7.36 -11.71
N LEU A 14 -20.74 7.53 -10.80
CA LEU A 14 -21.07 7.64 -9.38
C LEU A 14 -21.61 9.05 -9.08
N ALA A 15 -22.74 9.11 -8.40
CA ALA A 15 -23.22 10.39 -7.88
C ALA A 15 -22.26 10.93 -6.82
N ALA A 16 -22.00 12.23 -6.82
CA ALA A 16 -21.08 12.86 -5.85
C ALA A 16 -21.50 12.57 -4.39
N ALA A 17 -22.80 12.54 -4.10
CA ALA A 17 -23.32 12.19 -2.77
C ALA A 17 -22.91 10.77 -2.34
N THR A 18 -22.97 9.78 -3.24
CA THR A 18 -22.56 8.40 -2.98
C THR A 18 -21.05 8.33 -2.65
N VAL A 19 -20.23 9.09 -3.38
CA VAL A 19 -18.77 9.14 -3.12
C VAL A 19 -18.49 9.73 -1.74
N VAL A 20 -19.11 10.86 -1.41
CA VAL A 20 -18.95 11.54 -0.11
C VAL A 20 -19.39 10.65 1.05
N GLU A 21 -20.53 9.95 0.90
CA GLU A 21 -21.03 9.01 1.91
C GLU A 21 -20.05 7.83 2.11
N LEU A 22 -19.58 7.24 1.03
CA LEU A 22 -18.58 6.15 1.07
C LEU A 22 -17.31 6.58 1.79
N GLN A 23 -16.78 7.76 1.42
CA GLN A 23 -15.58 8.33 2.04
C GLN A 23 -15.80 8.59 3.54
N GLY A 24 -16.88 9.24 3.91
CA GLY A 24 -17.21 9.54 5.31
C GLY A 24 -17.35 8.28 6.15
N ARG A 25 -18.04 7.26 5.65
CA ARG A 25 -18.25 5.99 6.34
C ARG A 25 -16.95 5.21 6.56
N LEU A 26 -16.13 5.06 5.52
CA LEU A 26 -14.89 4.27 5.62
C LEU A 26 -13.80 4.99 6.43
N LEU A 27 -13.65 6.30 6.28
CA LEU A 27 -12.73 7.09 7.08
C LEU A 27 -13.16 7.17 8.54
N GLY A 28 -14.48 7.29 8.81
CA GLY A 28 -15.03 7.24 10.15
C GLY A 28 -14.80 5.87 10.82
N TRP A 29 -15.00 4.78 10.06
CA TRP A 29 -14.67 3.45 10.56
C TRP A 29 -13.18 3.31 10.89
N TYR A 30 -12.31 3.79 10.00
CA TYR A 30 -10.86 3.73 10.20
C TYR A 30 -10.41 4.49 11.45
N SER A 31 -10.94 5.67 11.71
CA SER A 31 -10.60 6.45 12.89
C SER A 31 -10.87 5.71 14.21
N ALA A 32 -11.85 4.82 14.23
CA ALA A 32 -12.23 4.02 15.41
C ALA A 32 -11.58 2.63 15.46
N ASN A 33 -11.14 2.08 14.34
CA ASN A 33 -10.77 0.66 14.22
C ASN A 33 -9.43 0.41 13.50
N GLY A 34 -8.73 1.47 13.07
CA GLY A 34 -7.46 1.34 12.36
C GLY A 34 -6.41 0.58 13.15
N ARG A 35 -5.63 -0.27 12.46
CA ARG A 35 -4.53 -1.01 13.08
C ARG A 35 -3.34 -0.10 13.31
N ASP A 36 -2.68 -0.26 14.45
CA ASP A 36 -1.40 0.38 14.72
C ASP A 36 -0.26 -0.50 14.18
N LEU A 37 0.40 -0.03 13.12
CA LEU A 37 1.47 -0.76 12.43
C LEU A 37 2.70 0.12 12.26
N PRO A 38 3.93 -0.40 12.47
CA PRO A 38 5.14 0.44 12.54
C PRO A 38 5.40 1.27 11.28
N TRP A 39 5.14 0.72 10.10
CA TRP A 39 5.32 1.45 8.83
C TRP A 39 4.29 2.56 8.57
N ARG A 40 3.27 2.70 9.42
CA ARG A 40 2.31 3.80 9.36
C ARG A 40 2.77 5.05 10.08
N HIS A 41 3.81 4.93 10.91
CA HIS A 41 4.38 6.05 11.68
C HIS A 41 5.57 6.72 10.96
N THR A 42 5.91 6.26 9.76
CA THR A 42 7.01 6.84 8.97
C THR A 42 6.53 7.43 7.66
N ARG A 43 7.29 8.40 7.15
CA ARG A 43 7.20 8.95 5.79
C ARG A 43 8.50 8.68 5.02
N ASP A 44 9.45 7.97 5.60
CA ASP A 44 10.67 7.58 4.91
C ASP A 44 10.33 6.63 3.75
N PRO A 45 10.62 7.02 2.48
CA PRO A 45 10.30 6.20 1.32
C PRO A 45 10.95 4.82 1.34
N TYR A 46 12.16 4.72 1.91
CA TYR A 46 12.84 3.43 2.04
C TYR A 46 12.13 2.51 3.03
N ALA A 47 11.79 3.01 4.20
CA ALA A 47 11.07 2.23 5.21
C ALA A 47 9.67 1.80 4.72
N VAL A 48 8.98 2.67 3.97
CA VAL A 48 7.71 2.33 3.30
C VAL A 48 7.93 1.24 2.25
N LEU A 49 8.94 1.37 1.39
CA LEU A 49 9.27 0.35 0.38
C LEU A 49 9.53 -1.02 1.02
N VAL A 50 10.31 -1.07 2.10
CA VAL A 50 10.60 -2.31 2.85
C VAL A 50 9.30 -2.97 3.30
N SER A 51 8.39 -2.21 3.91
CA SER A 51 7.12 -2.76 4.38
C SER A 51 6.25 -3.28 3.24
N GLU A 52 6.14 -2.52 2.14
CA GLU A 52 5.34 -2.91 0.96
C GLU A 52 5.83 -4.22 0.34
N ILE A 53 7.16 -4.39 0.21
CA ILE A 53 7.73 -5.62 -0.34
C ILE A 53 7.61 -6.79 0.65
N MET A 54 7.76 -6.56 1.96
CA MET A 54 7.60 -7.61 2.96
C MET A 54 6.16 -8.11 3.07
N LEU A 55 5.18 -7.22 2.91
CA LEU A 55 3.75 -7.54 3.01
C LEU A 55 3.21 -8.32 1.82
N GLN A 56 3.93 -8.38 0.69
CA GLN A 56 3.51 -9.19 -0.45
C GLN A 56 3.38 -10.67 -0.04
N GLN A 57 2.15 -11.18 -0.02
CA GLN A 57 1.84 -12.59 0.33
C GLN A 57 2.38 -13.03 1.71
N THR A 58 2.58 -12.10 2.65
CA THR A 58 3.06 -12.41 4.00
C THR A 58 2.14 -11.76 5.03
N GLN A 59 1.80 -12.51 6.07
CA GLN A 59 0.94 -12.03 7.15
C GLN A 59 1.63 -10.93 7.96
N VAL A 60 0.85 -9.91 8.37
CA VAL A 60 1.30 -8.75 9.16
C VAL A 60 2.07 -9.16 10.42
N SER A 61 1.57 -10.15 11.17
CA SER A 61 2.20 -10.64 12.39
C SER A 61 3.62 -11.19 12.18
N ARG A 62 3.90 -11.72 10.99
CA ARG A 62 5.23 -12.20 10.60
C ARG A 62 6.12 -11.05 10.13
N VAL A 63 5.54 -10.04 9.50
CA VAL A 63 6.28 -8.88 8.95
C VAL A 63 6.76 -7.95 10.06
N VAL A 64 5.95 -7.63 11.08
CA VAL A 64 6.30 -6.65 12.11
C VAL A 64 7.69 -6.89 12.73
N PRO A 65 8.02 -8.05 13.30
CA PRO A 65 9.34 -8.27 13.89
C PRO A 65 10.46 -8.22 12.84
N LYS A 66 10.21 -8.68 11.62
CA LYS A 66 11.20 -8.67 10.54
C LYS A 66 11.47 -7.27 10.01
N TYR A 67 10.47 -6.42 9.95
CA TYR A 67 10.60 -5.03 9.56
C TYR A 67 11.53 -4.26 10.50
N HIS A 68 11.35 -4.40 11.81
CA HIS A 68 12.24 -3.78 12.78
C HIS A 68 13.68 -4.28 12.68
N ALA A 69 13.87 -5.60 12.64
CA ALA A 69 15.19 -6.19 12.50
C ALA A 69 15.89 -5.78 11.18
N TRP A 70 15.13 -5.64 10.10
CA TRP A 70 15.65 -5.20 8.81
C TRP A 70 16.15 -3.74 8.85
N LEU A 71 15.37 -2.82 9.39
CA LEU A 71 15.75 -1.42 9.49
C LEU A 71 16.89 -1.18 10.51
N GLN A 72 17.08 -2.08 11.46
CA GLN A 72 18.27 -2.09 12.31
C GLN A 72 19.53 -2.55 11.55
N ALA A 73 19.41 -3.58 10.70
CA ALA A 73 20.52 -4.11 9.93
C ALA A 73 20.88 -3.22 8.72
N TYR A 74 19.88 -2.60 8.11
CA TYR A 74 20.01 -1.73 6.94
C TYR A 74 19.19 -0.46 7.18
N PRO A 75 19.71 0.50 7.98
CA PRO A 75 18.95 1.69 8.37
C PRO A 75 18.69 2.65 7.21
N ARG A 76 19.51 2.64 6.16
CA ARG A 76 19.37 3.49 4.98
C ARG A 76 19.36 2.69 3.69
N LEU A 77 18.85 3.31 2.63
CA LEU A 77 18.80 2.74 1.29
C LEU A 77 20.19 2.30 0.79
N GLU A 78 21.22 3.12 1.08
CA GLU A 78 22.61 2.88 0.70
C GLU A 78 23.20 1.66 1.40
N ASP A 79 22.84 1.45 2.67
CA ASP A 79 23.31 0.30 3.44
C ASP A 79 22.80 -1.00 2.82
N LEU A 80 21.55 -1.02 2.39
CA LEU A 80 20.97 -2.15 1.67
C LEU A 80 21.61 -2.32 0.28
N ALA A 81 21.82 -1.21 -0.45
CA ALA A 81 22.41 -1.24 -1.77
C ALA A 81 23.84 -1.83 -1.76
N ALA A 82 24.62 -1.52 -0.74
CA ALA A 82 25.99 -1.99 -0.55
C ALA A 82 26.07 -3.43 0.03
N ALA A 83 24.99 -3.94 0.62
CA ALA A 83 25.00 -5.21 1.33
C ALA A 83 25.25 -6.41 0.39
N PRO A 84 26.06 -7.39 0.78
CA PRO A 84 26.20 -8.64 0.06
C PRO A 84 24.86 -9.39 -0.03
N LEU A 85 24.58 -10.00 -1.19
CA LEU A 85 23.28 -10.64 -1.42
C LEU A 85 23.00 -11.78 -0.43
N ASP A 86 24.00 -12.53 -0.06
CA ASP A 86 23.87 -13.62 0.92
C ASP A 86 23.48 -13.10 2.32
N ALA A 87 24.03 -11.96 2.76
CA ALA A 87 23.62 -11.29 4.01
C ALA A 87 22.16 -10.83 3.95
N VAL A 88 21.75 -10.23 2.84
CA VAL A 88 20.36 -9.81 2.59
C VAL A 88 19.40 -11.01 2.64
N LEU A 89 19.78 -12.13 2.03
CA LEU A 89 18.95 -13.34 2.03
C LEU A 89 18.86 -13.98 3.43
N ARG A 90 19.94 -13.95 4.22
CA ARG A 90 19.90 -14.38 5.64
C ARG A 90 18.95 -13.53 6.47
N SER A 91 19.00 -12.21 6.33
CA SER A 91 18.09 -11.30 7.04
C SER A 91 16.61 -11.50 6.64
N TRP A 92 16.37 -11.98 5.41
CA TRP A 92 15.02 -12.24 4.87
C TRP A 92 14.41 -13.56 5.33
N GLN A 93 15.18 -14.46 5.96
CA GLN A 93 14.70 -15.77 6.38
C GLN A 93 13.39 -15.68 7.19
N GLY A 94 12.46 -16.59 6.88
CA GLY A 94 11.13 -16.64 7.52
C GLY A 94 10.04 -15.83 6.82
N LEU A 95 10.36 -14.96 5.86
CA LEU A 95 9.35 -14.24 5.07
C LEU A 95 8.92 -15.01 3.79
N GLY A 96 9.76 -15.93 3.31
CA GLY A 96 9.52 -16.67 2.06
C GLY A 96 9.73 -15.83 0.80
N TYR A 97 9.61 -16.47 -0.36
CA TYR A 97 9.76 -15.81 -1.68
C TYR A 97 11.01 -14.93 -1.76
N ASN A 98 12.18 -15.52 -1.61
CA ASN A 98 13.50 -14.85 -1.51
C ASN A 98 13.82 -13.92 -2.70
N THR A 99 13.18 -14.11 -3.84
CA THR A 99 13.29 -13.21 -5.00
C THR A 99 12.88 -11.78 -4.66
N ARG A 100 12.00 -11.58 -3.66
CA ARG A 100 11.60 -10.24 -3.20
C ARG A 100 12.76 -9.51 -2.52
N ALA A 101 13.52 -10.21 -1.68
CA ALA A 101 14.70 -9.65 -1.03
C ALA A 101 15.76 -9.21 -2.05
N ARG A 102 16.01 -10.05 -3.07
CA ARG A 102 16.90 -9.68 -4.17
C ARG A 102 16.42 -8.45 -4.90
N ARG A 103 15.13 -8.43 -5.31
CA ARG A 103 14.54 -7.28 -6.02
C ARG A 103 14.60 -6.00 -5.19
N LEU A 104 14.36 -6.09 -3.88
CA LEU A 104 14.46 -4.93 -2.97
C LEU A 104 15.89 -4.38 -2.94
N ARG A 105 16.91 -5.24 -2.81
CA ARG A 105 18.32 -4.85 -2.89
C ARG A 105 18.69 -4.25 -4.26
N ASP A 106 18.27 -4.89 -5.35
CA ASP A 106 18.55 -4.42 -6.70
C ASP A 106 17.88 -3.08 -6.99
N CYS A 107 16.68 -2.86 -6.44
CA CYS A 107 15.98 -1.57 -6.46
C CYS A 107 16.79 -0.51 -5.72
N ALA A 108 17.25 -0.80 -4.50
CA ALA A 108 18.10 0.10 -3.73
C ALA A 108 19.39 0.45 -4.47
N ALA A 109 20.09 -0.54 -5.02
CA ALA A 109 21.29 -0.33 -5.80
C ALA A 109 21.05 0.49 -7.06
N ALA A 110 19.91 0.33 -7.73
CA ALA A 110 19.55 1.14 -8.90
C ALA A 110 19.24 2.58 -8.50
N ALA A 111 18.49 2.80 -7.43
CA ALA A 111 18.16 4.13 -6.93
C ALA A 111 19.42 4.91 -6.53
N VAL A 112 20.34 4.27 -5.80
CA VAL A 112 21.62 4.87 -5.41
C VAL A 112 22.46 5.28 -6.65
N ARG A 113 22.52 4.44 -7.68
CA ARG A 113 23.27 4.75 -8.91
C ARG A 113 22.70 5.92 -9.71
N THR A 114 21.39 6.13 -9.65
CA THR A 114 20.69 7.20 -10.41
C THR A 114 20.52 8.49 -9.60
N ALA A 115 20.85 8.47 -8.32
CA ALA A 115 20.75 9.64 -7.46
C ALA A 115 21.78 10.71 -7.90
N SER A 116 21.32 11.95 -8.04
CA SER A 116 22.16 13.11 -8.30
C SER A 116 22.43 13.82 -6.97
N GLY A 117 23.50 13.44 -6.25
CA GLY A 117 23.85 14.06 -4.98
C GLY A 117 24.30 13.07 -3.90
N SER A 118 24.61 13.59 -2.69
CA SER A 118 25.13 12.80 -1.56
C SER A 118 24.08 11.91 -0.88
N ASP A 119 22.80 12.24 -1.02
CA ASP A 119 21.72 11.53 -0.36
C ASP A 119 20.87 10.78 -1.40
N ALA A 120 21.06 9.46 -1.47
CA ALA A 120 20.27 8.62 -2.34
C ALA A 120 18.84 8.54 -1.82
N ALA A 121 17.89 9.00 -2.61
CA ALA A 121 16.48 8.95 -2.31
C ALA A 121 15.71 8.23 -3.44
N LEU A 122 14.61 7.58 -3.07
CA LEU A 122 13.69 7.04 -4.06
C LEU A 122 12.99 8.18 -4.80
N PRO A 123 12.78 8.04 -6.13
CA PRO A 123 12.10 9.06 -6.93
C PRO A 123 10.70 9.39 -6.41
N ARG A 124 10.23 10.61 -6.75
CA ARG A 124 8.91 11.12 -6.33
C ARG A 124 7.90 11.17 -7.47
N SER A 125 8.21 10.58 -8.61
CA SER A 125 7.29 10.49 -9.74
C SER A 125 7.03 9.05 -10.15
N LEU A 126 5.80 8.76 -10.58
CA LEU A 126 5.41 7.42 -11.01
C LEU A 126 6.29 6.89 -12.16
N PRO A 127 6.59 7.67 -13.23
CA PRO A 127 7.43 7.18 -14.31
C PRO A 127 8.85 6.80 -13.87
N GLU A 128 9.45 7.54 -12.95
CA GLU A 128 10.79 7.24 -12.45
C GLU A 128 10.79 6.02 -11.53
N LEU A 129 9.81 5.89 -10.64
CA LEU A 129 9.65 4.72 -9.78
C LEU A 129 9.49 3.44 -10.60
N LEU A 130 8.73 3.50 -11.71
CA LEU A 130 8.52 2.34 -12.59
C LEU A 130 9.78 1.91 -13.37
N ARG A 131 10.82 2.75 -13.44
CA ARG A 131 12.12 2.37 -14.02
C ARG A 131 12.99 1.58 -13.05
N LEU A 132 12.67 1.60 -11.75
CA LEU A 132 13.43 0.87 -10.75
C LEU A 132 13.08 -0.64 -10.83
N PRO A 133 14.07 -1.54 -10.77
CA PRO A 133 13.83 -2.97 -10.86
C PRO A 133 12.98 -3.46 -9.69
N GLY A 134 11.99 -4.31 -9.99
CA GLY A 134 11.13 -4.92 -8.96
C GLY A 134 9.97 -4.05 -8.47
N LEU A 135 9.85 -2.80 -8.91
CA LEU A 135 8.71 -1.94 -8.61
C LEU A 135 7.63 -2.09 -9.70
N GLY A 136 6.50 -2.65 -9.28
CA GLY A 136 5.29 -2.67 -10.12
C GLY A 136 4.42 -1.43 -9.89
N PRO A 137 3.36 -1.25 -10.73
CA PRO A 137 2.47 -0.09 -10.66
C PRO A 137 1.85 0.13 -9.28
N TYR A 138 1.48 -0.94 -8.58
CA TYR A 138 0.95 -0.84 -7.22
C TYR A 138 2.00 -0.28 -6.26
N THR A 139 3.19 -0.92 -6.16
CA THR A 139 4.23 -0.51 -5.19
C THR A 139 4.71 0.91 -5.45
N ALA A 140 4.83 1.32 -6.73
CA ALA A 140 5.20 2.68 -7.10
C ALA A 140 4.14 3.70 -6.62
N ARG A 141 2.85 3.43 -6.83
CA ARG A 141 1.77 4.29 -6.33
C ARG A 141 1.69 4.28 -4.79
N ALA A 142 1.87 3.13 -4.15
CA ALA A 142 1.90 3.02 -2.69
C ALA A 142 3.00 3.91 -2.08
N LEU A 143 4.19 3.96 -2.69
CA LEU A 143 5.25 4.89 -2.28
C LEU A 143 4.82 6.36 -2.41
N LEU A 144 4.17 6.74 -3.51
CA LEU A 144 3.67 8.11 -3.70
C LEU A 144 2.63 8.48 -2.64
N VAL A 145 1.73 7.55 -2.30
CA VAL A 145 0.71 7.75 -1.26
C VAL A 145 1.34 7.80 0.13
N PHE A 146 2.07 6.76 0.52
CA PHE A 146 2.44 6.56 1.93
C PHE A 146 3.68 7.36 2.35
N ALA A 147 4.60 7.62 1.44
CA ALA A 147 5.81 8.39 1.73
C ALA A 147 5.70 9.86 1.31
N HIS A 148 5.00 10.16 0.21
CA HIS A 148 4.98 11.49 -0.36
C HIS A 148 3.61 12.19 -0.28
N ASP A 149 2.60 11.52 0.30
CA ASP A 149 1.24 12.04 0.50
C ASP A 149 0.56 12.54 -0.80
N GLN A 150 0.91 11.90 -1.93
CA GLN A 150 0.34 12.27 -3.22
C GLN A 150 -1.06 11.66 -3.38
N ASP A 151 -1.95 12.43 -4.00
CA ASP A 151 -3.30 12.01 -4.33
C ASP A 151 -3.32 11.15 -5.60
N VAL A 152 -2.91 9.89 -5.44
CA VAL A 152 -2.95 8.85 -6.48
C VAL A 152 -3.58 7.58 -5.93
N ALA A 153 -4.26 6.80 -6.77
CA ALA A 153 -4.89 5.56 -6.32
C ALA A 153 -3.91 4.37 -6.40
N ALA A 154 -3.59 3.76 -5.27
CA ALA A 154 -2.83 2.52 -5.16
C ALA A 154 -3.79 1.35 -4.91
N VAL A 155 -4.03 0.51 -5.92
CA VAL A 155 -5.04 -0.54 -5.89
C VAL A 155 -4.41 -1.89 -5.61
N ASP A 156 -4.61 -2.40 -4.39
CA ASP A 156 -4.30 -3.78 -3.99
C ASP A 156 -5.55 -4.68 -3.99
N THR A 157 -5.42 -5.90 -3.50
CA THR A 157 -6.54 -6.84 -3.38
C THR A 157 -7.59 -6.40 -2.36
N ASN A 158 -7.23 -5.65 -1.32
CA ASN A 158 -8.17 -5.12 -0.34
C ASN A 158 -8.94 -3.94 -0.91
N VAL A 159 -8.24 -3.00 -1.54
CA VAL A 159 -8.85 -1.86 -2.25
C VAL A 159 -9.84 -2.36 -3.29
N ARG A 160 -9.47 -3.34 -4.14
CA ARG A 160 -10.39 -3.99 -5.08
C ARG A 160 -11.62 -4.53 -4.36
N ARG A 161 -11.42 -5.36 -3.34
CA ARG A 161 -12.51 -6.02 -2.59
C ARG A 161 -13.47 -5.00 -1.99
N VAL A 162 -12.94 -3.93 -1.39
CA VAL A 162 -13.79 -2.90 -0.76
C VAL A 162 -14.56 -2.15 -1.82
N LEU A 163 -13.93 -1.65 -2.86
CA LEU A 163 -14.61 -0.85 -3.88
C LEU A 163 -15.66 -1.66 -4.63
N THR A 164 -15.36 -2.91 -5.01
CA THR A 164 -16.36 -3.76 -5.68
C THR A 164 -17.54 -4.10 -4.77
N HIS A 165 -17.29 -4.40 -3.48
CA HIS A 165 -18.34 -4.70 -2.52
C HIS A 165 -19.22 -3.48 -2.22
N GLU A 166 -18.60 -2.36 -1.88
CA GLU A 166 -19.31 -1.17 -1.41
C GLU A 166 -20.10 -0.45 -2.51
N LEU A 167 -19.66 -0.61 -3.75
CA LEU A 167 -20.33 -0.04 -4.93
C LEU A 167 -21.18 -1.04 -5.70
N GLY A 168 -21.33 -2.28 -5.21
CA GLY A 168 -22.15 -3.33 -5.84
C GLY A 168 -21.67 -3.72 -7.23
N LEU A 169 -20.34 -3.69 -7.47
CA LEU A 169 -19.76 -3.96 -8.79
C LEU A 169 -19.32 -5.42 -8.94
N SER A 170 -19.19 -5.87 -10.20
CA SER A 170 -18.64 -7.18 -10.51
C SER A 170 -17.19 -7.30 -10.03
N HIS A 171 -16.85 -8.47 -9.48
CA HIS A 171 -15.47 -8.82 -9.11
C HIS A 171 -14.54 -8.96 -10.34
N ASP A 172 -15.09 -9.14 -11.54
CA ASP A 172 -14.36 -9.30 -12.80
C ASP A 172 -13.99 -7.95 -13.45
N LEU A 173 -14.16 -6.84 -12.73
CA LEU A 173 -13.78 -5.53 -13.23
C LEU A 173 -12.31 -5.50 -13.65
N GLY A 174 -12.04 -5.04 -14.86
CA GLY A 174 -10.69 -4.94 -15.42
C GLY A 174 -9.77 -4.04 -14.59
N ALA A 175 -8.46 -4.28 -14.64
CA ALA A 175 -7.51 -3.50 -13.86
C ALA A 175 -7.54 -2.00 -14.18
N THR A 176 -7.72 -1.64 -15.47
CA THR A 176 -7.82 -0.24 -15.91
C THR A 176 -9.07 0.44 -15.35
N ASP A 177 -10.20 -0.25 -15.42
CA ASP A 177 -11.48 0.28 -14.95
C ASP A 177 -11.50 0.43 -13.44
N LEU A 178 -10.92 -0.55 -12.73
CA LEU A 178 -10.78 -0.48 -11.29
C LEU A 178 -9.84 0.66 -10.87
N GLN A 179 -8.76 0.90 -11.62
CA GLN A 179 -7.85 2.02 -11.35
C GLN A 179 -8.58 3.36 -11.53
N ALA A 180 -9.32 3.53 -12.64
CA ALA A 180 -10.10 4.74 -12.89
C ALA A 180 -11.18 4.97 -11.81
N LEU A 181 -11.86 3.89 -11.38
CA LEU A 181 -12.82 3.94 -10.29
C LEU A 181 -12.17 4.36 -8.98
N ALA A 182 -11.02 3.78 -8.63
CA ALA A 182 -10.31 4.11 -7.41
C ALA A 182 -9.83 5.57 -7.39
N GLU A 183 -9.46 6.12 -8.54
CA GLU A 183 -9.13 7.54 -8.70
C GLU A 183 -10.38 8.45 -8.56
N ALA A 184 -11.52 8.02 -9.12
CA ALA A 184 -12.76 8.78 -9.04
C ALA A 184 -13.33 8.89 -7.62
N VAL A 185 -13.06 7.92 -6.74
CA VAL A 185 -13.53 7.93 -5.34
C VAL A 185 -12.47 8.41 -4.33
N LEU A 186 -11.32 8.87 -4.80
CA LEU A 186 -10.23 9.32 -3.95
C LEU A 186 -10.58 10.64 -3.25
N PRO A 187 -10.53 10.74 -1.92
CA PRO A 187 -10.67 12.00 -1.22
C PRO A 187 -9.37 12.81 -1.31
N TRP A 188 -9.36 13.88 -2.08
CA TRP A 188 -8.20 14.77 -2.26
C TRP A 188 -7.69 15.31 -0.92
N GLY A 189 -6.37 15.32 -0.74
CA GLY A 189 -5.71 15.71 0.50
C GLY A 189 -5.80 14.69 1.63
N ARG A 190 -6.44 13.52 1.40
CA ARG A 190 -6.57 12.43 2.38
C ARG A 190 -6.23 11.05 1.83
N SER A 191 -5.45 11.02 0.76
CA SER A 191 -5.11 9.80 0.02
C SER A 191 -4.52 8.71 0.94
N ARG A 192 -3.61 9.09 1.82
CA ARG A 192 -2.98 8.15 2.75
C ARG A 192 -3.96 7.50 3.70
N ASP A 193 -4.75 8.29 4.42
CA ASP A 193 -5.77 7.79 5.37
C ASP A 193 -6.78 6.90 4.63
N TRP A 194 -7.18 7.31 3.44
CA TRP A 194 -8.11 6.59 2.59
C TRP A 194 -7.61 5.19 2.23
N HIS A 195 -6.38 5.07 1.74
CA HIS A 195 -5.82 3.78 1.39
C HIS A 195 -5.65 2.87 2.60
N ILE A 196 -5.21 3.42 3.74
CA ILE A 196 -5.10 2.65 4.98
C ILE A 196 -6.48 2.19 5.44
N ALA A 197 -7.51 3.04 5.34
CA ALA A 197 -8.89 2.69 5.67
C ALA A 197 -9.40 1.53 4.81
N LEU A 198 -9.21 1.61 3.48
CA LEU A 198 -9.60 0.55 2.55
C LEU A 198 -8.86 -0.77 2.84
N MET A 199 -7.55 -0.72 3.07
CA MET A 199 -6.76 -1.90 3.39
C MET A 199 -7.22 -2.58 4.68
N ASP A 200 -7.48 -1.78 5.72
CA ASP A 200 -7.93 -2.31 7.01
C ASP A 200 -9.36 -2.84 6.96
N TYR A 201 -10.27 -2.10 6.35
CA TYR A 201 -11.65 -2.53 6.18
C TYR A 201 -11.74 -3.82 5.37
N GLY A 202 -11.00 -3.89 4.25
CA GLY A 202 -10.93 -5.07 3.41
C GLY A 202 -10.38 -6.30 4.14
N ALA A 203 -9.33 -6.12 4.93
CA ALA A 203 -8.69 -7.21 5.66
C ALA A 203 -9.47 -7.64 6.91
N LEU A 204 -10.04 -6.71 7.66
CA LEU A 204 -10.67 -7.00 8.96
C LEU A 204 -12.17 -7.29 8.82
N VAL A 205 -12.89 -6.54 7.99
CA VAL A 205 -14.35 -6.63 7.90
C VAL A 205 -14.76 -7.60 6.79
N LEU A 206 -14.32 -7.37 5.55
CA LEU A 206 -14.81 -8.15 4.42
C LEU A 206 -14.20 -9.56 4.37
N THR A 207 -12.94 -9.74 4.77
CA THR A 207 -12.36 -11.08 4.87
C THR A 207 -13.01 -11.89 5.98
N ALA A 208 -13.28 -11.28 7.14
CA ALA A 208 -13.97 -11.93 8.23
C ALA A 208 -15.41 -12.35 7.84
N ARG A 209 -16.15 -11.48 7.14
CA ARG A 209 -17.50 -11.82 6.61
C ARG A 209 -17.47 -12.99 5.63
N ALA A 210 -16.51 -13.02 4.72
CA ALA A 210 -16.36 -14.10 3.75
C ALA A 210 -16.02 -15.45 4.40
N SER A 211 -15.32 -15.44 5.55
CA SER A 211 -15.00 -16.65 6.32
C SER A 211 -16.10 -17.05 7.31
N GLY A 212 -17.25 -16.36 7.34
CA GLY A 212 -18.35 -16.61 8.27
C GLY A 212 -18.05 -16.22 9.73
N VAL A 213 -16.90 -15.60 10.00
CA VAL A 213 -16.52 -15.12 11.33
C VAL A 213 -16.90 -13.64 11.45
N PRO A 214 -17.78 -13.26 12.41
CA PRO A 214 -18.11 -11.86 12.62
C PRO A 214 -16.85 -11.07 13.00
N TRP A 215 -16.63 -9.93 12.34
CA TRP A 215 -15.59 -9.04 12.77
C TRP A 215 -15.91 -8.52 14.18
N ARG A 216 -14.96 -8.68 15.09
CA ARG A 216 -14.99 -8.06 16.41
C ARG A 216 -13.72 -7.27 16.60
N ARG A 217 -13.84 -6.06 17.15
CA ARG A 217 -12.68 -5.29 17.58
C ARG A 217 -11.89 -6.11 18.59
N ARG A 218 -10.58 -6.27 18.37
CA ARG A 218 -9.72 -6.90 19.39
C ARG A 218 -9.56 -5.93 20.54
N GLU A 219 -9.88 -6.36 21.75
CA GLU A 219 -9.55 -5.62 22.96
C GLU A 219 -8.05 -5.39 23.02
N GLY A 220 -7.62 -4.16 23.33
CA GLY A 220 -6.20 -3.79 23.37
C GLY A 220 -5.58 -3.33 22.03
N THR A 221 -6.33 -3.25 20.95
CA THR A 221 -5.83 -2.60 19.72
C THR A 221 -5.77 -1.09 19.95
N PRO A 222 -4.58 -0.44 19.92
CA PRO A 222 -4.48 1.00 20.11
C PRO A 222 -5.33 1.73 19.07
N LEU A 223 -6.06 2.75 19.54
CA LEU A 223 -6.71 3.70 18.63
C LEU A 223 -5.62 4.49 17.92
N VAL A 224 -5.73 4.63 16.61
CA VAL A 224 -4.94 5.63 15.90
C VAL A 224 -5.23 6.96 16.60
N ARG A 225 -4.21 7.61 17.15
CA ARG A 225 -4.37 8.95 17.72
C ARG A 225 -4.98 9.84 16.64
N ALA A 226 -6.10 10.48 16.99
CA ALA A 226 -6.68 11.49 16.12
C ALA A 226 -5.56 12.45 15.72
N VAL A 227 -5.33 12.59 14.42
CA VAL A 227 -4.41 13.60 13.89
C VAL A 227 -4.98 14.92 14.37
N SER A 228 -4.26 15.57 15.29
CA SER A 228 -4.58 16.92 15.76
C SER A 228 -4.63 17.82 14.53
N THR A 229 -5.81 18.26 14.15
CA THR A 229 -6.03 19.37 13.24
C THR A 229 -5.67 20.63 14.00
N SER A 230 -4.39 20.92 14.12
CA SER A 230 -3.92 22.28 14.34
C SER A 230 -3.85 22.94 12.97
N ALA A 231 -4.94 23.60 12.62
CA ALA A 231 -4.89 24.63 11.60
C ALA A 231 -4.23 25.87 12.22
N PRO A 232 -3.42 26.62 11.46
CA PRO A 232 -2.95 27.95 11.85
C PRO A 232 -4.08 28.96 11.84
#